data_84380421ac63c1796d550998a9a32cd6
#
_entry.id   84380421ac63c1796d550998a9a32cd6
#
_cell.length_a   1.000
_cell.length_b   1.000
_cell.length_c   1.000
_cell.angle_alpha   90.00
_cell.angle_beta   90.00
_cell.angle_gamma   90.00
#
_symmetry.space_group_name_H-M   'P 1'
#
loop_
_entity.id
_entity.type
_entity.pdbx_description
1 polymer ?
#
loop_
_entity_poly.entity_id
_entity_poly.type
_entity_poly.pdbx_seq_one_letter_code
_entity_poly.pdbx_strand_id
1 'polypeptide(L)'
;MMHVLDHTHWFPEVDTADHNGILALGGDLSPQRVLLAYKQGIFPWFSQDEPILWWSPDPRMVLFPKEFKLSKSLKKTLRTTPYKVTFNTAFGAVIDACAQVKREGQQGTWISQQMKQTYLELHGQNSAM
;
A
#
# COMPACT_ATOMS: atom_id res chain seq x y z
N MET A 1 -21.84 9.16 -6.11
CA MET A 1 -21.91 9.66 -4.71
C MET A 1 -20.77 8.95 -3.94
N MET A 2 -19.98 9.70 -3.19
CA MET A 2 -18.89 9.13 -2.42
C MET A 2 -19.43 8.41 -1.17
N HIS A 3 -18.99 7.19 -0.95
CA HIS A 3 -19.38 6.41 0.22
C HIS A 3 -18.61 6.86 1.46
N VAL A 4 -19.30 6.93 2.61
CA VAL A 4 -18.70 7.24 3.90
C VAL A 4 -18.74 5.98 4.76
N LEU A 5 -17.57 5.53 5.19
CA LEU A 5 -17.45 4.33 6.03
C LEU A 5 -17.64 4.69 7.50
N ASP A 6 -18.36 3.84 8.20
CA ASP A 6 -18.55 3.89 9.64
C ASP A 6 -17.57 2.95 10.38
N HIS A 7 -17.89 2.59 11.63
CA HIS A 7 -17.09 1.67 12.44
C HIS A 7 -17.24 0.19 12.05
N THR A 8 -18.21 -0.16 11.21
CA THR A 8 -18.39 -1.55 10.75
C THR A 8 -17.42 -1.90 9.62
N HIS A 9 -16.95 -3.14 9.57
CA HIS A 9 -15.98 -3.59 8.59
C HIS A 9 -16.68 -4.02 7.29
N TRP A 10 -16.91 -3.07 6.40
CA TRP A 10 -17.45 -3.29 5.07
C TRP A 10 -16.86 -2.30 4.06
N PHE A 11 -16.97 -2.61 2.78
CA PHE A 11 -16.68 -1.70 1.67
C PHE A 11 -17.80 -1.79 0.62
N PRO A 12 -18.09 -0.67 -0.09
CA PRO A 12 -18.99 -0.72 -1.24
C PRO A 12 -18.37 -1.52 -2.39
N GLU A 13 -19.18 -1.88 -3.37
CA GLU A 13 -18.71 -2.55 -4.58
C GLU A 13 -17.67 -1.69 -5.29
N VAL A 14 -16.58 -2.31 -5.75
CA VAL A 14 -15.43 -1.59 -6.32
C VAL A 14 -15.74 -0.85 -7.61
N ASP A 15 -16.74 -1.29 -8.37
CA ASP A 15 -17.21 -0.64 -9.59
C ASP A 15 -17.96 0.68 -9.33
N THR A 16 -18.26 0.99 -8.07
CA THR A 16 -18.83 2.28 -7.65
C THR A 16 -17.78 3.37 -7.39
N ALA A 17 -16.49 3.06 -7.55
CA ALA A 17 -15.42 4.04 -7.46
C ALA A 17 -15.62 5.17 -8.51
N ASP A 18 -15.22 6.38 -8.16
CA ASP A 18 -15.30 7.50 -9.09
C ASP A 18 -14.29 7.38 -10.25
N HIS A 19 -14.33 8.31 -11.18
CA HIS A 19 -13.44 8.32 -12.34
C HIS A 19 -11.95 8.46 -11.99
N ASN A 20 -11.61 8.89 -10.79
CA ASN A 20 -10.24 8.93 -10.26
C ASN A 20 -9.86 7.64 -9.53
N GLY A 21 -10.80 6.77 -9.25
CA GLY A 21 -10.62 5.54 -8.50
C GLY A 21 -10.87 5.68 -6.99
N ILE A 22 -11.43 6.79 -6.52
CA ILE A 22 -11.80 6.95 -5.11
C ILE A 22 -13.10 6.20 -4.86
N LEU A 23 -13.07 5.26 -3.92
CA LEU A 23 -14.20 4.39 -3.59
C LEU A 23 -14.97 4.89 -2.37
N ALA A 24 -14.25 5.24 -1.31
CA ALA A 24 -14.86 5.62 -0.05
C ALA A 24 -13.94 6.52 0.79
N LEU A 25 -14.52 7.17 1.78
CA LEU A 25 -13.79 7.95 2.78
C LEU A 25 -14.18 7.54 4.20
N GLY A 26 -13.29 7.79 5.16
CA GLY A 26 -13.55 7.54 6.58
C GLY A 26 -13.24 6.10 7.02
N GLY A 27 -14.00 5.61 7.99
CA GLY A 27 -13.68 4.35 8.67
C GLY A 27 -12.48 4.49 9.59
N ASP A 28 -11.68 3.43 9.66
CA ASP A 28 -10.46 3.36 10.48
C ASP A 28 -9.35 2.62 9.73
N LEU A 29 -8.13 2.67 10.27
CA LEU A 29 -6.97 1.93 9.76
C LEU A 29 -6.70 0.66 10.58
N SER A 30 -7.72 0.02 11.13
CA SER A 30 -7.53 -1.24 11.82
C SER A 30 -6.95 -2.31 10.88
N PRO A 31 -6.09 -3.22 11.36
CA PRO A 31 -5.56 -4.30 10.55
C PRO A 31 -6.65 -5.12 9.86
N GLN A 32 -7.77 -5.35 10.54
CA GLN A 32 -8.91 -6.09 10.00
C GLN A 32 -9.52 -5.41 8.78
N ARG A 33 -9.72 -4.08 8.85
CA ARG A 33 -10.25 -3.31 7.73
C ARG A 33 -9.29 -3.27 6.55
N VAL A 34 -7.99 -3.07 6.82
CA VAL A 34 -6.97 -3.06 5.76
C VAL A 34 -6.87 -4.42 5.06
N LEU A 35 -6.92 -5.53 5.81
CA LEU A 35 -6.97 -6.87 5.22
C LEU A 35 -8.22 -7.11 4.37
N LEU A 36 -9.37 -6.66 4.86
CA LEU A 36 -10.63 -6.74 4.10
C LEU A 36 -10.53 -5.95 2.79
N ALA A 37 -9.96 -4.74 2.84
CA ALA A 37 -9.72 -3.91 1.67
C ALA A 37 -8.86 -4.63 0.63
N TYR A 38 -7.71 -5.14 1.03
CA TYR A 38 -6.79 -5.85 0.12
C TYR A 38 -7.41 -7.08 -0.54
N LYS A 39 -8.24 -7.83 0.18
CA LYS A 39 -8.98 -8.97 -0.40
C LYS A 39 -9.92 -8.56 -1.54
N GLN A 40 -10.34 -7.32 -1.56
CA GLN A 40 -11.25 -6.76 -2.57
C GLN A 40 -10.54 -5.85 -3.59
N GLY A 41 -9.21 -5.77 -3.55
CA GLY A 41 -8.43 -4.91 -4.43
C GLY A 41 -8.51 -3.42 -4.07
N ILE A 42 -8.84 -3.11 -2.82
CA ILE A 42 -8.96 -1.76 -2.28
C ILE A 42 -7.71 -1.46 -1.44
N PHE A 43 -7.26 -0.22 -1.44
CA PHE A 43 -6.14 0.22 -0.60
C PHE A 43 -6.35 1.63 -0.06
N PRO A 44 -5.82 1.95 1.14
CA PRO A 44 -5.85 3.31 1.69
C PRO A 44 -4.69 4.13 1.12
N TRP A 45 -4.98 5.37 0.72
CA TRP A 45 -3.96 6.34 0.34
C TRP A 45 -4.49 7.76 0.51
N PHE A 46 -3.85 8.54 1.37
CA PHE A 46 -4.26 9.89 1.71
C PHE A 46 -3.10 10.64 2.38
N SER A 47 -3.15 11.98 2.36
CA SER A 47 -2.19 12.84 3.05
C SER A 47 -2.60 13.07 4.50
N GLN A 48 -1.66 13.57 5.32
CA GLN A 48 -1.86 13.74 6.76
C GLN A 48 -3.05 14.65 7.11
N ASP A 49 -3.33 15.64 6.26
CA ASP A 49 -4.42 16.61 6.47
C ASP A 49 -5.73 16.21 5.76
N GLU A 50 -5.77 15.03 5.17
CA GLU A 50 -6.94 14.49 4.49
C GLU A 50 -7.64 13.43 5.35
N PRO A 51 -8.96 13.22 5.16
CA PRO A 51 -9.62 12.06 5.74
C PRO A 51 -9.04 10.78 5.15
N ILE A 52 -9.26 9.65 5.81
CA ILE A 52 -8.89 8.35 5.25
C ILE A 52 -9.62 8.16 3.93
N LEU A 53 -8.86 7.98 2.84
CA LEU A 53 -9.38 7.72 1.51
C LEU A 53 -9.04 6.29 1.08
N TRP A 54 -10.03 5.60 0.54
CA TRP A 54 -9.93 4.24 0.02
C TRP A 54 -10.09 4.24 -1.48
N TRP A 55 -9.19 3.52 -2.17
CA TRP A 55 -9.03 3.57 -3.62
C TRP A 55 -9.21 2.20 -4.23
N SER A 56 -9.87 2.16 -5.39
CA SER A 56 -9.92 1.01 -6.30
C SER A 56 -9.96 1.51 -7.74
N PRO A 57 -8.83 1.99 -8.28
CA PRO A 57 -8.78 2.52 -9.64
C PRO A 57 -8.95 1.41 -10.70
N ASP A 58 -9.66 1.74 -11.77
CA ASP A 58 -9.82 0.91 -12.95
C ASP A 58 -9.76 1.83 -14.21
N PRO A 59 -8.84 1.60 -15.16
CA PRO A 59 -7.85 0.52 -15.21
C PRO A 59 -6.69 0.71 -14.22
N ARG A 60 -6.03 -0.40 -13.87
CA ARG A 60 -4.88 -0.42 -12.98
C ARG A 60 -3.66 -1.01 -13.68
N MET A 61 -2.51 -0.34 -13.53
CA MET A 61 -1.24 -0.89 -13.97
C MET A 61 -0.86 -2.09 -13.12
N VAL A 62 -0.51 -3.20 -13.77
CA VAL A 62 -0.13 -4.45 -13.11
C VAL A 62 1.14 -5.03 -13.74
N LEU A 63 1.87 -5.83 -12.97
CA LEU A 63 2.99 -6.63 -13.44
C LEU A 63 2.60 -8.11 -13.38
N PHE A 64 2.63 -8.77 -14.53
CA PHE A 64 2.51 -10.23 -14.61
C PHE A 64 3.90 -10.86 -14.42
N PRO A 65 4.14 -11.63 -13.34
CA PRO A 65 5.47 -12.16 -13.03
C PRO A 65 6.08 -12.98 -14.19
N LYS A 66 5.25 -13.70 -14.94
CA LYS A 66 5.70 -14.50 -16.11
C LYS A 66 6.17 -13.64 -17.28
N GLU A 67 5.77 -12.38 -17.34
CA GLU A 67 6.11 -11.42 -18.39
C GLU A 67 7.25 -10.48 -17.99
N PHE A 68 7.76 -10.63 -16.76
CA PHE A 68 8.83 -9.79 -16.25
C PHE A 68 10.13 -10.00 -17.05
N LYS A 69 10.61 -8.93 -17.68
CA LYS A 69 11.86 -8.95 -18.47
C LYS A 69 13.04 -8.53 -17.60
N LEU A 70 13.94 -9.47 -17.35
CA LEU A 70 15.17 -9.21 -16.65
C LEU A 70 16.22 -8.63 -17.62
N SER A 71 16.55 -7.34 -17.46
CA SER A 71 17.54 -6.67 -18.31
C SER A 71 18.95 -7.28 -18.16
N LYS A 72 19.80 -7.12 -19.18
CA LYS A 72 21.20 -7.60 -19.13
C LYS A 72 21.98 -6.97 -17.99
N SER A 73 21.78 -5.66 -17.73
CA SER A 73 22.42 -4.94 -16.62
C SER A 73 21.98 -5.45 -15.26
N LEU A 74 20.68 -5.70 -15.09
CA LEU A 74 20.16 -6.26 -13.83
C LEU A 74 20.67 -7.69 -13.60
N LYS A 75 20.74 -8.53 -14.63
CA LYS A 75 21.37 -9.86 -14.54
C LYS A 75 22.82 -9.79 -14.09
N LYS A 76 23.58 -8.82 -14.62
CA LYS A 76 24.97 -8.60 -14.22
C LYS A 76 25.03 -8.18 -12.76
N THR A 77 24.23 -7.21 -12.33
CA THR A 77 24.16 -6.74 -10.94
C THR A 77 23.85 -7.89 -9.99
N LEU A 78 22.83 -8.70 -10.26
CA LEU A 78 22.47 -9.84 -9.42
C LEU A 78 23.59 -10.87 -9.24
N ARG A 79 24.48 -11.00 -10.25
CA ARG A 79 25.63 -11.94 -10.17
C ARG A 79 26.86 -11.36 -9.50
N THR A 80 27.06 -10.06 -9.59
CA THR A 80 28.30 -9.40 -9.15
C THR A 80 28.17 -8.59 -7.86
N THR A 81 26.94 -8.35 -7.39
CA THR A 81 26.71 -7.60 -6.16
C THR A 81 26.96 -8.45 -4.93
N PRO A 82 27.53 -7.88 -3.86
CA PRO A 82 27.62 -8.54 -2.56
C PRO A 82 26.30 -8.56 -1.80
N TYR A 83 25.24 -7.89 -2.30
CA TYR A 83 23.98 -7.81 -1.62
C TYR A 83 23.24 -9.15 -1.58
N LYS A 84 22.70 -9.48 -0.43
CA LYS A 84 21.88 -10.66 -0.20
C LYS A 84 20.42 -10.22 -0.03
N VAL A 85 19.53 -10.83 -0.81
CA VAL A 85 18.08 -10.59 -0.67
C VAL A 85 17.55 -11.44 0.48
N THR A 86 16.82 -10.80 1.38
CA THR A 86 16.12 -11.48 2.49
C THR A 86 14.67 -11.02 2.56
N PHE A 87 13.82 -11.83 3.19
CA PHE A 87 12.40 -11.51 3.40
C PHE A 87 12.09 -11.50 4.89
N ASN A 88 11.21 -10.60 5.30
CA ASN A 88 10.67 -10.54 6.68
C ASN A 88 11.71 -10.31 7.79
N THR A 89 12.91 -9.85 7.47
CA THR A 89 13.98 -9.67 8.46
C THR A 89 14.16 -8.24 8.97
N ALA A 90 13.58 -7.25 8.28
CA ALA A 90 13.79 -5.84 8.58
C ALA A 90 12.58 -4.96 8.29
N PHE A 91 11.36 -5.47 8.42
CA PHE A 91 10.13 -4.76 8.03
C PHE A 91 10.02 -3.37 8.67
N GLY A 92 10.26 -3.25 9.98
CA GLY A 92 10.21 -1.97 10.69
C GLY A 92 11.19 -0.94 10.13
N ALA A 93 12.45 -1.34 9.89
CA ALA A 93 13.45 -0.47 9.29
C ALA A 93 13.11 -0.07 7.85
N VAL A 94 12.55 -0.99 7.08
CA VAL A 94 12.15 -0.73 5.69
C VAL A 94 10.99 0.26 5.63
N ILE A 95 9.95 0.07 6.43
CA ILE A 95 8.80 0.99 6.42
C ILE A 95 9.19 2.39 6.94
N ASP A 96 10.11 2.48 7.90
CA ASP A 96 10.68 3.74 8.36
C ASP A 96 11.45 4.46 7.26
N ALA A 97 12.33 3.75 6.57
CA ALA A 97 13.07 4.31 5.45
C ALA A 97 12.15 4.78 4.32
N CYS A 98 11.11 4.00 3.98
CA CYS A 98 10.10 4.39 2.99
C CYS A 98 9.34 5.66 3.39
N ALA A 99 9.03 5.84 4.67
CA ALA A 99 8.35 7.02 5.18
C ALA A 99 9.23 8.28 5.14
N GLN A 100 10.54 8.12 5.29
CA GLN A 100 11.51 9.23 5.37
C GLN A 100 12.10 9.65 4.02
N VAL A 101 11.98 8.83 2.99
CA VAL A 101 12.52 9.15 1.66
C VAL A 101 11.88 10.42 1.10
N LYS A 102 12.71 11.42 0.86
CA LYS A 102 12.29 12.64 0.15
C LYS A 102 12.16 12.34 -1.34
N ARG A 103 11.03 12.72 -1.92
CA ARG A 103 10.77 12.61 -3.36
C ARG A 103 10.57 13.99 -3.93
N GLU A 104 11.18 14.25 -5.08
CA GLU A 104 11.03 15.51 -5.79
C GLU A 104 9.55 15.73 -6.17
N GLY A 105 9.04 16.95 -5.92
CA GLY A 105 7.64 17.31 -6.18
C GLY A 105 6.61 16.73 -5.21
N GLN A 106 7.02 15.98 -4.18
CA GLN A 106 6.12 15.42 -3.17
C GLN A 106 6.40 16.06 -1.81
N GLN A 107 5.38 16.66 -1.21
CA GLN A 107 5.44 17.14 0.17
C GLN A 107 4.91 16.06 1.12
N GLY A 108 5.77 15.60 2.03
CA GLY A 108 5.41 14.59 3.02
C GLY A 108 5.35 13.16 2.49
N THR A 109 4.65 12.32 3.21
CA THR A 109 4.48 10.89 2.91
C THR A 109 3.06 10.44 3.25
N TRP A 110 2.54 9.46 2.48
CA TRP A 110 1.30 8.79 2.83
C TRP A 110 1.45 7.80 4.01
N ILE A 111 2.70 7.44 4.33
CA ILE A 111 3.02 6.55 5.47
C ILE A 111 3.03 7.39 6.74
N SER A 112 1.85 7.73 7.24
CA SER A 112 1.67 8.38 8.54
C SER A 112 2.07 7.45 9.68
N GLN A 113 2.19 8.00 10.89
CA GLN A 113 2.46 7.18 12.08
C GLN A 113 1.38 6.12 12.30
N GLN A 114 0.11 6.47 12.08
CA GLN A 114 -1.01 5.53 12.18
C GLN A 114 -0.93 4.44 11.10
N MET A 115 -0.62 4.81 9.86
CA MET A 115 -0.44 3.84 8.76
C MET A 115 0.71 2.89 9.06
N LYS A 116 1.84 3.41 9.52
CA LYS A 116 3.00 2.59 9.93
C LYS A 116 2.61 1.59 11.03
N GLN A 117 1.89 2.02 12.06
CA GLN A 117 1.46 1.15 13.15
C GLN A 117 0.58 0.01 12.62
N THR A 118 -0.38 0.30 11.76
CA THR A 118 -1.24 -0.71 11.14
C THR A 118 -0.43 -1.77 10.39
N TYR A 119 0.55 -1.35 9.56
CA TYR A 119 1.37 -2.30 8.80
C TYR A 119 2.34 -3.09 9.67
N LEU A 120 2.84 -2.52 10.76
CA LEU A 120 3.63 -3.27 11.75
C LEU A 120 2.80 -4.36 12.42
N GLU A 121 1.55 -4.08 12.75
CA GLU A 121 0.63 -5.09 13.31
C GLU A 121 0.31 -6.18 12.28
N LEU A 122 0.05 -5.82 11.02
CA LEU A 122 -0.14 -6.77 9.93
C LEU A 122 1.08 -7.65 9.71
N HIS A 123 2.28 -7.09 9.79
CA HIS A 123 3.53 -7.85 9.70
C HIS A 123 3.66 -8.84 10.87
N GLY A 124 3.37 -8.40 12.10
CA GLY A 124 3.36 -9.27 13.28
C GLY A 124 2.35 -10.44 13.17
N GLN A 125 1.29 -10.27 12.39
CA GLN A 125 0.29 -11.30 12.07
C GLN A 125 0.63 -12.12 10.81
N ASN A 126 1.84 -11.98 10.25
CA ASN A 126 2.28 -12.58 8.98
C ASN A 126 1.41 -12.20 7.76
N SER A 127 0.77 -11.05 7.80
CA SER A 127 -0.10 -10.54 6.73
C SER A 127 0.55 -9.43 5.89
N ALA A 128 1.73 -8.93 6.28
CA ALA A 128 2.57 -8.00 5.52
C ALA A 128 4.04 -8.44 5.58
N MET A 129 4.75 -8.28 4.44
CA MET A 129 6.16 -8.64 4.27
C MET A 129 7.00 -7.43 3.93
#